data_7d9d41c01cf67f458114ca78b3c1fa8c
#
_entry.id   7d9d41c01cf67f458114ca78b3c1fa8c
#
_cell.length_a   1.000
_cell.length_b   1.000
_cell.length_c   1.000
_cell.angle_alpha   90.00
_cell.angle_beta   90.00
_cell.angle_gamma   90.00
#
_symmetry.space_group_name_H-M   'P 1'
#
loop_
_entity.id
_entity.type
_entity.pdbx_description
1 polymer ?
#
loop_
_entity_poly.entity_id
_entity_poly.type
_entity_poly.pdbx_seq_one_letter_code
_entity_poly.pdbx_strand_id
1 'polypeptide(L)'
;MELQTKVNIVKSLFKISPTDRLLFVGSCFAENIGRRFVENQFDAIVNPYGTMYNPASVLHTVERCSPSPRPHSPSPALRAPSDTYSEIINLRLPQGARGMLPSFAYEESCETSMQTSSSPLGERMPVGQVRGRSSSFSVVIITLGTNHVYILKETDEIVDNCMKRPQKLFREEKLSVDECADYLSRAVAILKERNPEVKVIFTVSPIRYAKYGFHGSQLSKATLLLAVDKLISESPESISYFPAYEIMNDELRDYRFYKPDMLHPSEQAVDYIYERFAETYSSEEAKAMVTEWEPIKAALAHRPFNPDSEEYKAFLAKVTAKKEAFLAKWGKSINM
;
A
#
# COMPACT_ATOMS: atom_id res chain seq x y z
N MET A 1 -29.99 -21.99 -1.88
CA MET A 1 -28.96 -22.40 -0.89
C MET A 1 -27.76 -21.51 -1.13
N GLU A 2 -27.39 -20.67 -0.17
CA GLU A 2 -26.16 -19.89 -0.26
C GLU A 2 -24.98 -20.80 0.11
N LEU A 3 -24.00 -20.88 -0.77
CA LEU A 3 -22.80 -21.72 -0.58
C LEU A 3 -21.59 -20.90 -0.09
N GLN A 4 -21.80 -19.63 0.20
CA GLN A 4 -20.77 -18.68 0.62
C GLN A 4 -21.31 -17.82 1.77
N THR A 5 -20.51 -17.67 2.82
CA THR A 5 -20.81 -16.74 3.91
C THR A 5 -20.12 -15.42 3.63
N LYS A 6 -20.90 -14.34 3.53
CA LYS A 6 -20.33 -13.00 3.38
C LYS A 6 -19.87 -12.46 4.74
N VAL A 7 -18.69 -11.85 4.76
CA VAL A 7 -18.18 -11.12 5.91
C VAL A 7 -19.06 -9.87 6.11
N ASN A 8 -19.58 -9.69 7.31
CA ASN A 8 -20.34 -8.50 7.66
C ASN A 8 -19.38 -7.34 7.90
N ILE A 9 -19.46 -6.33 7.04
CA ILE A 9 -18.64 -5.12 7.18
C ILE A 9 -19.47 -4.07 7.94
N VAL A 10 -18.93 -3.57 9.04
CA VAL A 10 -19.57 -2.50 9.81
C VAL A 10 -19.75 -1.27 8.92
N LYS A 11 -20.95 -0.72 8.89
CA LYS A 11 -21.25 0.48 8.09
C LYS A 11 -20.37 1.64 8.52
N SER A 12 -19.61 2.19 7.59
CA SER A 12 -18.74 3.34 7.86
C SER A 12 -19.57 4.59 8.21
N LEU A 13 -19.11 5.35 9.20
CA LEU A 13 -19.68 6.64 9.60
C LEU A 13 -19.25 7.77 8.66
N PHE A 14 -18.30 7.54 7.77
CA PHE A 14 -17.81 8.50 6.78
C PHE A 14 -17.66 7.85 5.41
N LYS A 15 -17.59 8.67 4.38
CA LYS A 15 -17.45 8.23 2.99
C LYS A 15 -16.32 8.98 2.30
N ILE A 16 -15.69 8.31 1.35
CA ILE A 16 -14.67 8.89 0.46
C ILE A 16 -15.38 9.62 -0.68
N SER A 17 -15.10 10.90 -0.81
CA SER A 17 -15.59 11.79 -1.86
C SER A 17 -14.59 11.87 -3.03
N PRO A 18 -15.03 12.25 -4.26
CA PRO A 18 -14.13 12.54 -5.37
C PRO A 18 -13.05 13.57 -5.07
N THR A 19 -13.30 14.50 -4.16
CA THR A 19 -12.41 15.60 -3.80
C THR A 19 -11.44 15.26 -2.68
N ASP A 20 -11.59 14.11 -2.04
CA ASP A 20 -10.71 13.69 -0.96
C ASP A 20 -9.30 13.41 -1.45
N ARG A 21 -8.34 13.79 -0.62
CA ARG A 21 -6.94 13.44 -0.79
C ARG A 21 -6.61 12.22 0.06
N LEU A 22 -6.21 11.15 -0.61
CA LEU A 22 -6.02 9.83 -0.01
C LEU A 22 -4.54 9.51 0.17
N LEU A 23 -4.20 8.85 1.28
CA LEU A 23 -2.89 8.24 1.49
C LEU A 23 -3.06 6.74 1.76
N PHE A 24 -2.41 5.91 0.97
CA PHE A 24 -2.30 4.48 1.20
C PHE A 24 -0.91 4.16 1.72
N VAL A 25 -0.83 3.57 2.90
CA VAL A 25 0.42 3.15 3.54
C VAL A 25 0.32 1.69 3.96
N GLY A 26 1.34 0.91 3.69
CA GLY A 26 1.40 -0.45 4.20
C GLY A 26 1.98 -1.47 3.24
N SER A 27 1.50 -2.70 3.34
CA SER A 27 1.96 -3.84 2.56
C SER A 27 1.69 -3.68 1.06
N CYS A 28 2.19 -4.61 0.25
CA CYS A 28 1.88 -4.67 -1.19
C CYS A 28 0.37 -4.76 -1.48
N PHE A 29 -0.47 -5.16 -0.52
CA PHE A 29 -1.91 -5.07 -0.67
C PHE A 29 -2.41 -3.61 -0.65
N ALA A 30 -1.80 -2.73 0.17
CA ALA A 30 -2.09 -1.28 0.12
C ALA A 30 -1.79 -0.71 -1.27
N GLU A 31 -0.70 -1.16 -1.90
CA GLU A 31 -0.34 -0.76 -3.26
C GLU A 31 -1.38 -1.23 -4.28
N ASN A 32 -1.85 -2.48 -4.18
CA ASN A 32 -2.86 -3.03 -5.07
C ASN A 32 -4.19 -2.27 -4.99
N ILE A 33 -4.66 -1.95 -3.79
CA ILE A 33 -5.91 -1.19 -3.61
C ILE A 33 -5.71 0.28 -4.01
N GLY A 34 -4.63 0.92 -3.54
CA GLY A 34 -4.35 2.33 -3.83
C GLY A 34 -4.18 2.60 -5.32
N ARG A 35 -3.54 1.69 -6.06
CA ARG A 35 -3.42 1.79 -7.53
C ARG A 35 -4.79 1.87 -8.21
N ARG A 36 -5.80 1.09 -7.76
CA ARG A 36 -7.16 1.15 -8.32
C ARG A 36 -7.81 2.51 -8.08
N PHE A 37 -7.55 3.15 -6.94
CA PHE A 37 -8.01 4.52 -6.70
C PHE A 37 -7.32 5.52 -7.63
N VAL A 38 -6.01 5.42 -7.85
CA VAL A 38 -5.27 6.27 -8.82
C VAL A 38 -5.79 6.06 -10.23
N GLU A 39 -5.97 4.81 -10.67
CA GLU A 39 -6.53 4.46 -11.98
C GLU A 39 -7.95 4.99 -12.17
N ASN A 40 -8.72 5.12 -11.10
CA ASN A 40 -10.07 5.68 -11.08
C ASN A 40 -10.09 7.19 -10.79
N GLN A 41 -8.99 7.89 -10.99
CA GLN A 41 -8.85 9.35 -10.93
C GLN A 41 -9.06 9.97 -9.54
N PHE A 42 -8.86 9.24 -8.46
CA PHE A 42 -8.76 9.83 -7.13
C PHE A 42 -7.39 10.49 -6.91
N ASP A 43 -7.35 11.55 -6.11
CA ASP A 43 -6.09 12.14 -5.63
C ASP A 43 -5.51 11.24 -4.52
N ALA A 44 -4.76 10.22 -4.93
CA ALA A 44 -4.23 9.21 -4.03
C ALA A 44 -2.71 9.09 -4.14
N ILE A 45 -2.05 9.10 -2.99
CA ILE A 45 -0.63 8.80 -2.84
C ILE A 45 -0.50 7.40 -2.27
N VAL A 46 0.32 6.56 -2.88
CA VAL A 46 0.44 5.14 -2.52
C VAL A 46 1.88 4.83 -2.17
N ASN A 47 2.11 4.36 -0.95
CA ASN A 47 3.42 3.92 -0.44
C ASN A 47 4.58 4.85 -0.84
N PRO A 48 4.54 6.15 -0.50
CA PRO A 48 5.49 7.15 -1.01
C PRO A 48 6.95 6.85 -0.68
N TYR A 49 7.20 6.06 0.35
CA TYR A 49 8.54 5.64 0.77
C TYR A 49 8.78 4.13 0.62
N GLY A 50 7.94 3.46 -0.18
CA GLY A 50 7.95 2.01 -0.38
C GLY A 50 6.99 1.27 0.54
N THR A 51 6.90 -0.05 0.35
CA THR A 51 6.02 -0.92 1.15
C THR A 51 6.48 -1.03 2.60
N MET A 52 5.53 -0.87 3.53
CA MET A 52 5.73 -0.96 4.96
C MET A 52 4.84 -2.07 5.53
N TYR A 53 5.38 -2.92 6.38
CA TYR A 53 4.65 -4.11 6.81
C TYR A 53 4.20 -4.07 8.26
N ASN A 54 4.85 -3.29 9.11
CA ASN A 54 4.65 -3.29 10.56
C ASN A 54 4.27 -1.88 11.09
N PRO A 55 3.68 -1.79 12.29
CA PRO A 55 3.24 -0.53 12.88
C PRO A 55 4.33 0.54 13.03
N ALA A 56 5.56 0.16 13.37
CA ALA A 56 6.67 1.10 13.53
C ALA A 56 7.03 1.76 12.18
N SER A 57 7.16 0.97 11.11
CA SER A 57 7.44 1.49 9.76
C SER A 57 6.31 2.36 9.22
N VAL A 58 5.05 2.06 9.60
CA VAL A 58 3.90 2.94 9.29
C VAL A 58 4.06 4.28 9.97
N LEU A 59 4.42 4.31 11.27
CA LEU A 59 4.67 5.57 11.99
C LEU A 59 5.77 6.39 11.30
N HIS A 60 6.93 5.78 10.99
CA HIS A 60 8.01 6.47 10.28
C HIS A 60 7.57 7.05 8.92
N THR A 61 6.69 6.35 8.21
CA THR A 61 6.12 6.86 6.95
C THR A 61 5.25 8.08 7.19
N VAL A 62 4.38 8.04 8.20
CA VAL A 62 3.49 9.16 8.55
C VAL A 62 4.29 10.37 9.00
N GLU A 63 5.33 10.21 9.80
CA GLU A 63 6.26 11.27 10.22
C GLU A 63 6.89 11.96 9.00
N ARG A 64 7.37 11.20 8.02
CA ARG A 64 7.96 11.74 6.78
C ARG A 64 6.95 12.43 5.88
N CYS A 65 5.73 11.91 5.77
CA CYS A 65 4.64 12.55 5.02
C CYS A 65 4.14 13.83 5.69
N SER A 66 4.41 13.98 6.98
CA SER A 66 3.93 15.06 7.81
C SER A 66 5.09 15.84 8.46
N PRO A 67 5.99 16.48 7.68
CA PRO A 67 7.13 17.17 8.24
C PRO A 67 6.65 18.28 9.19
N SER A 68 7.08 18.21 10.45
CA SER A 68 6.77 19.22 11.44
C SER A 68 7.36 20.58 11.01
N PRO A 69 6.67 21.70 11.25
CA PRO A 69 7.27 23.04 11.10
C PRO A 69 8.36 23.34 12.15
N ARG A 70 8.52 22.49 13.15
CA ARG A 70 9.59 22.64 14.16
C ARG A 70 10.85 21.92 13.68
N PRO A 71 12.05 22.56 13.82
CA PRO A 71 13.28 21.87 13.56
C PRO A 71 13.46 20.78 14.63
N HIS A 72 13.16 19.52 14.28
CA HIS A 72 13.73 18.41 15.02
C HIS A 72 15.22 18.44 14.72
N SER A 73 16.04 18.54 15.74
CA SER A 73 17.43 18.13 15.62
C SER A 73 17.42 16.72 15.03
N PRO A 74 18.10 16.48 13.89
CA PRO A 74 18.10 15.17 13.27
C PRO A 74 18.67 14.18 14.26
N SER A 75 17.90 13.15 14.60
CA SER A 75 18.47 11.96 15.23
C SER A 75 19.62 11.50 14.31
N PRO A 76 20.80 11.20 14.82
CA PRO A 76 22.02 10.94 14.01
C PRO A 76 21.86 9.85 12.94
N ALA A 77 20.83 9.03 13.03
CA ALA A 77 20.59 7.87 12.17
C ALA A 77 19.87 8.16 10.84
N LEU A 78 19.35 9.37 10.59
CA LEU A 78 18.57 9.72 9.38
C LEU A 78 19.37 10.51 8.32
N ARG A 79 20.69 10.61 8.43
CA ARG A 79 21.51 11.05 7.31
C ARG A 79 21.60 9.92 6.30
N ALA A 80 20.94 10.11 5.15
CA ALA A 80 21.32 9.36 3.95
C ALA A 80 22.83 9.55 3.75
N PRO A 81 23.62 8.48 3.53
CA PRO A 81 25.01 8.63 3.18
C PRO A 81 25.08 9.44 1.88
N SER A 82 25.64 10.64 1.95
CA SER A 82 26.02 11.41 0.79
C SER A 82 27.06 10.61 0.00
N ASP A 83 26.81 10.43 -1.28
CA ASP A 83 27.75 10.28 -2.41
C ASP A 83 29.00 9.35 -2.33
N THR A 84 29.07 8.39 -1.41
CA THR A 84 30.19 7.44 -1.36
C THR A 84 29.87 6.04 -1.93
N TYR A 85 28.73 5.89 -2.61
CA TYR A 85 28.34 4.60 -3.21
C TYR A 85 29.11 4.22 -4.48
N SER A 86 29.89 5.14 -5.05
CA SER A 86 30.67 4.87 -6.27
C SER A 86 31.98 4.12 -6.04
N GLU A 87 32.50 4.05 -4.83
CA GLU A 87 33.84 3.48 -4.57
C GLU A 87 33.88 2.04 -4.04
N ILE A 88 32.73 1.47 -3.63
CA ILE A 88 32.72 0.13 -3.02
C ILE A 88 32.49 -1.02 -4.04
N ILE A 89 32.23 -0.72 -5.32
CA ILE A 89 31.96 -1.76 -6.34
C ILE A 89 33.24 -2.41 -6.90
N ASN A 90 34.43 -1.98 -6.52
CA ASN A 90 35.69 -2.48 -7.09
C ASN A 90 36.47 -3.48 -6.24
N LEU A 91 35.88 -4.13 -5.27
CA LEU A 91 36.55 -5.25 -4.59
C LEU A 91 36.26 -6.57 -5.31
N ARG A 92 37.25 -7.01 -6.09
CA ARG A 92 37.33 -8.32 -6.76
C ARG A 92 37.13 -9.45 -5.74
N LEU A 93 36.13 -10.30 -6.02
CA LEU A 93 36.01 -11.61 -5.38
C LEU A 93 37.03 -12.60 -5.96
N PRO A 94 37.72 -13.42 -5.15
CA PRO A 94 38.56 -14.47 -5.65
C PRO A 94 37.75 -15.61 -6.27
N GLN A 95 38.21 -16.11 -7.40
CA GLN A 95 37.68 -17.31 -8.04
C GLN A 95 38.05 -18.54 -7.22
N GLY A 96 37.09 -19.40 -6.96
CA GLY A 96 37.36 -20.81 -6.64
C GLY A 96 36.74 -21.31 -5.34
N ALA A 97 35.52 -21.84 -5.41
CA ALA A 97 35.10 -23.04 -4.65
C ALA A 97 33.75 -23.54 -5.19
N ARG A 98 33.78 -24.55 -6.06
CA ARG A 98 32.62 -25.41 -6.33
C ARG A 98 32.55 -26.48 -5.24
N GLY A 99 31.40 -26.70 -4.65
CA GLY A 99 31.18 -27.90 -3.83
C GLY A 99 29.91 -27.83 -2.96
N MET A 100 28.85 -28.51 -3.44
CA MET A 100 27.79 -29.26 -2.71
C MET A 100 26.88 -28.54 -1.69
N LEU A 101 25.69 -28.22 -2.07
CA LEU A 101 24.28 -28.62 -1.80
C LEU A 101 23.84 -29.00 -0.36
N PRO A 102 22.51 -28.91 -0.03
CA PRO A 102 21.37 -28.14 -0.55
C PRO A 102 20.75 -27.22 0.51
N SER A 103 20.39 -26.05 0.17
CA SER A 103 19.56 -25.19 1.04
C SER A 103 18.32 -24.78 0.31
N PHE A 104 17.20 -24.94 0.97
CA PHE A 104 15.89 -24.55 0.53
C PHE A 104 15.84 -23.06 0.15
N ALA A 105 15.73 -22.79 -1.13
CA ALA A 105 15.51 -21.48 -1.70
C ALA A 105 14.06 -21.07 -1.45
N TYR A 106 13.80 -20.23 -0.45
CA TYR A 106 12.49 -19.65 -0.15
C TYR A 106 12.53 -18.12 -0.04
N GLU A 107 13.60 -17.48 -0.48
CA GLU A 107 13.79 -16.03 -0.31
C GLU A 107 13.43 -15.17 -1.53
N GLU A 108 13.06 -15.75 -2.69
CA GLU A 108 12.90 -14.97 -3.92
C GLU A 108 11.47 -14.58 -4.30
N SER A 109 10.43 -15.07 -3.64
CA SER A 109 9.05 -14.93 -4.16
C SER A 109 8.39 -13.57 -3.96
N CYS A 110 8.90 -12.70 -3.08
CA CYS A 110 8.34 -11.35 -2.92
C CYS A 110 8.99 -10.31 -3.84
N GLU A 111 10.17 -10.61 -4.38
CA GLU A 111 10.95 -9.67 -5.22
C GLU A 111 10.82 -9.93 -6.73
N THR A 112 10.47 -11.16 -7.15
CA THR A 112 10.39 -11.53 -8.57
C THR A 112 9.13 -10.99 -9.26
N SER A 113 8.10 -10.58 -8.52
CA SER A 113 6.91 -9.94 -9.11
C SER A 113 7.14 -8.48 -9.56
N MET A 114 8.28 -7.87 -9.22
CA MET A 114 8.63 -6.51 -9.65
C MET A 114 9.34 -6.44 -11.00
N GLN A 115 9.75 -7.57 -11.60
CA GLN A 115 10.56 -7.54 -12.84
C GLN A 115 9.82 -7.95 -14.12
N THR A 116 8.55 -8.36 -14.09
CA THR A 116 7.86 -8.84 -15.31
C THR A 116 6.62 -8.06 -15.72
N SER A 117 6.38 -6.86 -15.22
CA SER A 117 5.41 -5.94 -15.80
C SER A 117 6.08 -4.62 -16.19
N SER A 118 6.88 -4.67 -17.26
CA SER A 118 7.28 -3.46 -18.00
C SER A 118 6.08 -2.95 -18.79
N SER A 119 5.15 -2.29 -18.12
CA SER A 119 4.26 -1.32 -18.75
C SER A 119 4.96 0.03 -18.76
N PRO A 120 4.97 0.79 -19.87
CA PRO A 120 5.72 2.05 -20.00
C PRO A 120 5.07 3.25 -19.30
N LEU A 121 4.38 3.05 -18.18
CA LEU A 121 3.69 4.08 -17.38
C LEU A 121 4.01 3.94 -15.89
N GLY A 122 5.27 3.80 -15.54
CA GLY A 122 5.68 3.65 -14.14
C GLY A 122 7.00 4.29 -13.83
N GLU A 123 7.20 5.56 -14.24
CA GLU A 123 8.26 6.36 -13.64
C GLU A 123 7.90 6.61 -12.19
N ARG A 124 8.77 6.14 -11.28
CA ARG A 124 8.71 6.49 -9.87
C ARG A 124 8.72 8.01 -9.76
N MET A 125 7.65 8.60 -9.27
CA MET A 125 7.60 10.04 -9.01
C MET A 125 8.81 10.44 -8.17
N PRO A 126 9.62 11.42 -8.60
CA PRO A 126 10.75 11.88 -7.82
C PRO A 126 10.25 12.44 -6.49
N VAL A 127 10.95 12.11 -5.40
CA VAL A 127 10.69 12.55 -4.01
C VAL A 127 10.51 14.08 -3.84
N GLY A 128 10.76 14.85 -4.88
CA GLY A 128 10.67 16.32 -4.87
C GLY A 128 9.31 16.95 -5.14
N GLN A 129 8.28 16.21 -5.58
CA GLN A 129 7.00 16.80 -6.01
C GLN A 129 5.89 16.84 -4.95
N VAL A 130 6.15 16.51 -3.70
CA VAL A 130 5.19 16.70 -2.59
C VAL A 130 5.11 18.18 -2.14
N ARG A 131 5.95 19.05 -2.67
CA ARG A 131 5.98 20.48 -2.32
C ARG A 131 5.06 21.30 -3.23
N GLY A 132 3.80 21.56 -2.79
CA GLY A 132 2.99 22.57 -3.46
C GLY A 132 1.47 22.56 -3.32
N ARG A 133 0.87 21.55 -2.70
CA ARG A 133 -0.57 21.57 -2.32
C ARG A 133 -0.69 21.38 -0.82
N SER A 134 -1.74 21.93 -0.20
CA SER A 134 -2.07 21.75 1.21
C SER A 134 -1.73 20.33 1.66
N SER A 135 -0.80 20.18 2.60
CA SER A 135 -0.12 18.91 2.90
C SER A 135 -0.97 17.92 3.72
N SER A 136 -2.26 18.16 3.90
CA SER A 136 -3.14 17.34 4.71
C SER A 136 -3.92 16.34 3.87
N PHE A 137 -4.01 15.08 4.36
CA PHE A 137 -4.86 14.04 3.79
C PHE A 137 -6.23 14.07 4.44
N SER A 138 -7.28 13.79 3.65
CA SER A 138 -8.65 13.64 4.16
C SER A 138 -8.89 12.25 4.72
N VAL A 139 -8.37 11.22 4.01
CA VAL A 139 -8.51 9.83 4.41
C VAL A 139 -7.16 9.12 4.26
N VAL A 140 -6.79 8.37 5.28
CA VAL A 140 -5.56 7.55 5.29
C VAL A 140 -5.92 6.08 5.45
N ILE A 141 -5.47 5.24 4.53
CA ILE A 141 -5.71 3.80 4.54
C ILE A 141 -4.40 3.09 4.92
N ILE A 142 -4.41 2.40 6.06
CA ILE A 142 -3.24 1.72 6.62
C ILE A 142 -3.42 0.21 6.54
N THR A 143 -2.58 -0.46 5.76
CA THR A 143 -2.63 -1.92 5.59
C THR A 143 -1.48 -2.59 6.32
N LEU A 144 -1.78 -3.24 7.43
CA LEU A 144 -0.79 -3.90 8.29
C LEU A 144 -0.47 -5.32 7.80
N GLY A 145 0.80 -5.63 7.64
CA GLY A 145 1.27 -6.93 7.17
C GLY A 145 1.65 -7.89 8.29
N THR A 146 2.48 -7.44 9.20
CA THR A 146 3.07 -8.24 10.28
C THR A 146 3.37 -7.37 11.52
N ASN A 147 3.46 -8.01 12.70
CA ASN A 147 3.96 -7.38 13.91
C ASN A 147 5.47 -7.56 14.11
N HIS A 148 6.16 -8.19 13.14
CA HIS A 148 7.60 -8.38 13.21
C HIS A 148 8.32 -7.10 12.75
N VAL A 149 9.38 -6.75 13.49
CA VAL A 149 10.27 -5.62 13.19
C VAL A 149 11.70 -6.12 13.06
N TYR A 150 12.50 -5.42 12.26
CA TYR A 150 13.93 -5.65 12.14
C TYR A 150 14.68 -4.49 12.78
N ILE A 151 15.59 -4.81 13.68
CA ILE A 151 16.39 -3.86 14.42
C ILE A 151 17.83 -3.97 13.95
N LEU A 152 18.40 -2.86 13.49
CA LEU A 152 19.81 -2.82 13.11
C LEU A 152 20.68 -2.93 14.36
N LYS A 153 21.51 -3.97 14.46
CA LYS A 153 22.34 -4.25 15.65
C LYS A 153 23.34 -3.15 15.99
N GLU A 154 23.78 -2.40 14.99
CA GLU A 154 24.75 -1.32 15.14
C GLU A 154 24.16 -0.10 15.87
N THR A 155 22.90 0.26 15.56
CA THR A 155 22.26 1.47 16.07
C THR A 155 21.15 1.19 17.08
N ASP A 156 20.76 -0.07 17.22
CA ASP A 156 19.60 -0.50 18.03
C ASP A 156 18.26 0.10 17.59
N GLU A 157 18.16 0.50 16.32
CA GLU A 157 16.97 1.14 15.76
C GLU A 157 16.18 0.19 14.86
N ILE A 158 14.84 0.34 14.89
CA ILE A 158 13.94 -0.35 13.96
C ILE A 158 14.15 0.23 12.57
N VAL A 159 14.40 -0.65 11.59
CA VAL A 159 14.52 -0.30 10.18
C VAL A 159 13.22 -0.61 9.44
N ASP A 160 12.84 0.26 8.52
CA ASP A 160 11.63 0.10 7.71
C ASP A 160 11.80 -1.01 6.67
N ASN A 161 13.02 -1.15 6.14
CA ASN A 161 13.37 -2.16 5.15
C ASN A 161 14.85 -2.55 5.31
N CYS A 162 15.16 -3.83 5.21
CA CYS A 162 16.53 -4.32 5.29
C CYS A 162 17.37 -3.98 4.04
N MET A 163 16.78 -3.49 2.94
CA MET A 163 17.45 -3.09 1.69
C MET A 163 18.36 -4.18 1.12
N LYS A 164 17.94 -5.46 1.22
CA LYS A 164 18.74 -6.64 0.83
C LYS A 164 20.11 -6.76 1.52
N ARG A 165 20.33 -6.02 2.61
CA ARG A 165 21.55 -6.16 3.42
C ARG A 165 21.56 -7.51 4.13
N PRO A 166 22.77 -8.06 4.45
CA PRO A 166 22.89 -9.35 5.10
C PRO A 166 22.07 -9.44 6.40
N GLN A 167 21.26 -10.49 6.55
CA GLN A 167 20.37 -10.67 7.71
C GLN A 167 21.11 -10.66 9.05
N LYS A 168 22.40 -11.08 9.08
CA LYS A 168 23.23 -11.06 10.29
C LYS A 168 23.39 -9.67 10.93
N LEU A 169 23.15 -8.59 10.17
CA LEU A 169 23.20 -7.21 10.67
C LEU A 169 21.99 -6.84 11.51
N PHE A 170 20.91 -7.61 11.39
CA PHE A 170 19.65 -7.33 12.06
C PHE A 170 19.36 -8.37 13.14
N ARG A 171 18.61 -7.97 14.15
CA ARG A 171 17.81 -8.86 14.97
C ARG A 171 16.35 -8.68 14.62
N GLU A 172 15.58 -9.74 14.69
CA GLU A 172 14.16 -9.72 14.44
C GLU A 172 13.43 -9.85 15.77
N GLU A 173 12.45 -8.98 15.99
CA GLU A 173 11.62 -8.98 17.19
C GLU A 173 10.13 -8.93 16.82
N LYS A 174 9.27 -9.32 17.77
CA LYS A 174 7.83 -9.27 17.64
C LYS A 174 7.29 -8.21 18.56
N LEU A 175 6.56 -7.26 17.99
CA LEU A 175 5.82 -6.30 18.79
C LEU A 175 4.63 -7.00 19.45
N SER A 176 4.38 -6.65 20.70
CA SER A 176 3.17 -7.01 21.45
C SER A 176 1.95 -6.24 20.90
N VAL A 177 0.76 -6.58 21.38
CA VAL A 177 -0.47 -5.85 21.06
C VAL A 177 -0.38 -4.39 21.50
N ASP A 178 0.13 -4.13 22.71
CA ASP A 178 0.24 -2.77 23.24
C ASP A 178 1.28 -1.93 22.50
N GLU A 179 2.44 -2.49 22.14
CA GLU A 179 3.44 -1.80 21.31
C GLU A 179 2.90 -1.49 19.90
N CYS A 180 2.19 -2.43 19.29
CA CYS A 180 1.52 -2.18 18.01
C CYS A 180 0.50 -1.04 18.12
N ALA A 181 -0.33 -1.05 19.18
CA ALA A 181 -1.32 0.00 19.42
C ALA A 181 -0.66 1.36 19.68
N ASP A 182 0.45 1.42 20.43
CA ASP A 182 1.19 2.66 20.67
C ASP A 182 1.72 3.27 19.38
N TYR A 183 2.42 2.49 18.55
CA TYR A 183 2.92 2.98 17.25
C TYR A 183 1.79 3.52 16.37
N LEU A 184 0.67 2.81 16.29
CA LEU A 184 -0.47 3.21 15.46
C LEU A 184 -1.19 4.44 16.03
N SER A 185 -1.36 4.52 17.35
CA SER A 185 -1.94 5.68 18.04
C SER A 185 -1.12 6.94 17.78
N ARG A 186 0.21 6.86 17.87
CA ARG A 186 1.13 7.96 17.56
C ARG A 186 1.02 8.38 16.10
N ALA A 187 0.93 7.44 15.17
CA ALA A 187 0.72 7.74 13.76
C ALA A 187 -0.60 8.49 13.53
N VAL A 188 -1.70 8.05 14.16
CA VAL A 188 -2.99 8.74 14.12
C VAL A 188 -2.93 10.13 14.72
N ALA A 189 -2.22 10.31 15.85
CA ALA A 189 -2.06 11.61 16.49
C ALA A 189 -1.37 12.61 15.57
N ILE A 190 -0.27 12.22 14.90
CA ILE A 190 0.43 13.06 13.92
C ILE A 190 -0.48 13.44 12.73
N LEU A 191 -1.29 12.51 12.24
CA LEU A 191 -2.25 12.79 11.17
C LEU A 191 -3.31 13.79 11.63
N LYS A 192 -3.84 13.65 12.85
CA LYS A 192 -4.84 14.55 13.45
C LYS A 192 -4.27 15.95 13.75
N GLU A 193 -3.00 16.07 14.10
CA GLU A 193 -2.33 17.37 14.23
C GLU A 193 -2.34 18.16 12.92
N ARG A 194 -2.27 17.48 11.76
CA ARG A 194 -2.28 18.08 10.43
C ARG A 194 -3.67 18.33 9.89
N ASN A 195 -4.56 17.44 10.17
CA ASN A 195 -5.97 17.54 9.81
C ASN A 195 -6.81 16.91 10.93
N PRO A 196 -7.42 17.72 11.82
CA PRO A 196 -8.28 17.20 12.89
C PRO A 196 -9.44 16.34 12.38
N GLU A 197 -9.90 16.58 11.13
CA GLU A 197 -10.99 15.84 10.50
C GLU A 197 -10.54 14.59 9.74
N VAL A 198 -9.25 14.24 9.76
CA VAL A 198 -8.73 13.08 9.03
C VAL A 198 -9.44 11.81 9.47
N LYS A 199 -9.79 10.97 8.50
CA LYS A 199 -10.35 9.65 8.73
C LYS A 199 -9.29 8.59 8.45
N VAL A 200 -9.20 7.60 9.33
CA VAL A 200 -8.21 6.52 9.20
C VAL A 200 -8.93 5.18 9.07
N ILE A 201 -8.61 4.46 8.01
CA ILE A 201 -9.11 3.11 7.76
C ILE A 201 -7.96 2.13 7.96
N PHE A 202 -8.05 1.32 8.99
CA PHE A 202 -7.13 0.20 9.16
C PHE A 202 -7.64 -1.05 8.44
N THR A 203 -6.72 -1.83 7.94
CA THR A 203 -6.99 -3.19 7.45
C THR A 203 -5.77 -4.08 7.71
N VAL A 204 -6.01 -5.36 7.93
CA VAL A 204 -4.96 -6.37 8.02
C VAL A 204 -4.82 -7.02 6.65
N SER A 205 -3.59 -7.06 6.15
CA SER A 205 -3.27 -7.60 4.83
C SER A 205 -3.70 -9.06 4.68
N PRO A 206 -4.39 -9.42 3.59
CA PRO A 206 -4.81 -10.79 3.32
C PRO A 206 -3.66 -11.72 2.90
N ILE A 207 -2.44 -11.19 2.75
CA ILE A 207 -1.28 -11.97 2.33
C ILE A 207 -0.86 -12.93 3.43
N ARG A 208 -0.61 -14.19 3.07
CA ARG A 208 -0.09 -15.22 3.96
C ARG A 208 1.42 -15.09 4.07
N TYR A 209 1.96 -14.98 5.27
CA TYR A 209 3.40 -14.79 5.47
C TYR A 209 4.07 -16.09 5.87
N ALA A 210 4.62 -16.81 4.87
CA ALA A 210 5.16 -18.17 5.06
C ALA A 210 6.48 -18.20 5.84
N LYS A 211 7.26 -17.11 5.89
CA LYS A 211 8.57 -17.06 6.57
C LYS A 211 8.53 -17.54 8.03
N TYR A 212 7.45 -17.24 8.74
CA TYR A 212 7.28 -17.62 10.15
C TYR A 212 6.47 -18.91 10.33
N GLY A 213 6.20 -19.63 9.24
CA GLY A 213 5.20 -20.67 9.17
C GLY A 213 3.77 -20.10 9.30
N PHE A 214 2.78 -20.89 8.91
CA PHE A 214 1.39 -20.40 8.91
C PHE A 214 0.84 -20.14 10.32
N HIS A 215 1.27 -20.89 11.33
CA HIS A 215 0.93 -20.62 12.72
C HIS A 215 1.48 -19.27 13.18
N GLY A 216 2.77 -18.99 12.94
CA GLY A 216 3.40 -17.71 13.27
C GLY A 216 2.75 -16.53 12.51
N SER A 217 2.36 -16.74 11.25
CA SER A 217 1.59 -15.76 10.48
C SER A 217 0.24 -15.46 11.13
N GLN A 218 -0.50 -16.47 11.58
CA GLN A 218 -1.79 -16.28 12.28
C GLN A 218 -1.61 -15.51 13.58
N LEU A 219 -0.62 -15.85 14.40
CA LEU A 219 -0.32 -15.11 15.63
C LEU A 219 0.01 -13.65 15.35
N SER A 220 0.81 -13.38 14.31
CA SER A 220 1.11 -12.01 13.89
C SER A 220 -0.13 -11.24 13.46
N LYS A 221 -1.03 -11.86 12.68
CA LYS A 221 -2.30 -11.24 12.27
C LYS A 221 -3.21 -10.98 13.47
N ALA A 222 -3.32 -11.93 14.40
CA ALA A 222 -4.12 -11.77 15.61
C ALA A 222 -3.62 -10.60 16.48
N THR A 223 -2.30 -10.43 16.63
CA THR A 223 -1.70 -9.29 17.33
C THR A 223 -2.11 -7.96 16.69
N LEU A 224 -2.06 -7.87 15.36
CA LEU A 224 -2.45 -6.66 14.63
C LEU A 224 -3.95 -6.37 14.73
N LEU A 225 -4.80 -7.41 14.65
CA LEU A 225 -6.26 -7.28 14.80
C LEU A 225 -6.62 -6.74 16.17
N LEU A 226 -6.05 -7.30 17.24
CA LEU A 226 -6.29 -6.84 18.63
C LEU A 226 -5.79 -5.39 18.83
N ALA A 227 -4.63 -5.02 18.27
CA ALA A 227 -4.13 -3.66 18.36
C ALA A 227 -5.06 -2.65 17.66
N VAL A 228 -5.56 -2.99 16.47
CA VAL A 228 -6.49 -2.13 15.73
C VAL A 228 -7.85 -2.02 16.45
N ASP A 229 -8.38 -3.11 16.97
CA ASP A 229 -9.63 -3.13 17.73
C ASP A 229 -9.58 -2.18 18.93
N LYS A 230 -8.45 -2.16 19.65
CA LYS A 230 -8.22 -1.22 20.76
C LYS A 230 -8.34 0.24 20.29
N LEU A 231 -7.71 0.62 19.17
CA LEU A 231 -7.75 1.99 18.64
C LEU A 231 -9.15 2.40 18.19
N ILE A 232 -9.89 1.49 17.55
CA ILE A 232 -11.27 1.76 17.09
C ILE A 232 -12.17 2.03 18.29
N SER A 233 -12.02 1.25 19.36
CA SER A 233 -12.82 1.42 20.58
C SER A 233 -12.61 2.79 21.22
N GLU A 234 -11.42 3.41 21.04
CA GLU A 234 -11.09 4.73 21.58
C GLU A 234 -11.57 5.90 20.72
N SER A 235 -11.72 5.72 19.40
CA SER A 235 -12.06 6.80 18.45
C SER A 235 -12.91 6.32 17.27
N PRO A 236 -14.09 5.77 17.50
CA PRO A 236 -14.89 5.12 16.44
C PRO A 236 -15.42 6.07 15.36
N GLU A 237 -15.49 7.38 15.62
CA GLU A 237 -15.95 8.40 14.68
C GLU A 237 -14.90 8.78 13.62
N SER A 238 -13.63 8.53 13.88
CA SER A 238 -12.52 8.88 13.00
C SER A 238 -11.68 7.69 12.53
N ILE A 239 -11.81 6.55 13.21
CA ILE A 239 -11.06 5.32 12.91
C ILE A 239 -12.05 4.21 12.57
N SER A 240 -11.80 3.46 11.52
CA SER A 240 -12.59 2.28 11.17
C SER A 240 -11.69 1.12 10.72
N TYR A 241 -12.25 -0.08 10.71
CA TYR A 241 -11.60 -1.29 10.22
C TYR A 241 -12.30 -1.82 8.97
N PHE A 242 -11.49 -2.16 7.95
CA PHE A 242 -11.95 -2.87 6.78
C PHE A 242 -11.42 -4.31 6.80
N PRO A 243 -12.27 -5.34 6.80
CA PRO A 243 -11.89 -6.73 7.03
C PRO A 243 -11.34 -7.44 5.78
N ALA A 244 -10.27 -6.90 5.17
CA ALA A 244 -9.69 -7.52 3.96
C ALA A 244 -9.11 -8.92 4.23
N TYR A 245 -8.55 -9.14 5.43
CA TYR A 245 -8.02 -10.43 5.85
C TYR A 245 -9.12 -11.47 5.97
N GLU A 246 -10.24 -11.11 6.59
CA GLU A 246 -11.40 -11.97 6.78
C GLU A 246 -12.10 -12.25 5.45
N ILE A 247 -12.26 -11.25 4.58
CA ILE A 247 -12.83 -11.46 3.24
C ILE A 247 -12.04 -12.52 2.48
N MET A 248 -10.71 -12.45 2.51
CA MET A 248 -9.87 -13.44 1.83
C MET A 248 -9.98 -14.83 2.43
N ASN A 249 -10.07 -14.93 3.77
CA ASN A 249 -10.06 -16.23 4.46
C ASN A 249 -11.45 -16.88 4.57
N ASP A 250 -12.52 -16.09 4.59
CA ASP A 250 -13.89 -16.57 4.80
C ASP A 250 -14.76 -16.49 3.55
N GLU A 251 -14.81 -15.34 2.86
CA GLU A 251 -15.59 -15.22 1.62
C GLU A 251 -14.90 -15.90 0.42
N LEU A 252 -13.58 -15.66 0.26
CA LEU A 252 -12.76 -16.16 -0.85
C LEU A 252 -11.97 -17.42 -0.44
N ARG A 253 -12.58 -18.28 0.33
CA ARG A 253 -11.99 -19.45 1.00
C ARG A 253 -11.60 -20.58 0.05
N ASP A 254 -10.80 -20.26 -0.99
CA ASP A 254 -10.38 -21.24 -2.01
C ASP A 254 -9.02 -20.83 -2.57
N TYR A 255 -8.15 -21.80 -2.86
CA TYR A 255 -6.81 -21.58 -3.42
C TYR A 255 -6.80 -20.91 -4.80
N ARG A 256 -7.89 -20.98 -5.58
CA ARG A 256 -8.02 -20.29 -6.88
C ARG A 256 -7.95 -18.77 -6.75
N PHE A 257 -8.19 -18.23 -5.56
CA PHE A 257 -8.09 -16.80 -5.27
C PHE A 257 -6.68 -16.34 -4.87
N TYR A 258 -5.72 -17.28 -4.84
CA TYR A 258 -4.31 -16.97 -4.64
C TYR A 258 -3.54 -16.96 -5.97
N LYS A 259 -2.44 -16.21 -6.01
CA LYS A 259 -1.44 -16.31 -7.08
C LYS A 259 -0.75 -17.69 -7.04
N PRO A 260 0.03 -18.07 -8.07
CA PRO A 260 0.74 -19.36 -8.09
C PRO A 260 1.65 -19.62 -6.88
N ASP A 261 2.08 -18.58 -6.17
CA ASP A 261 2.86 -18.70 -4.93
C ASP A 261 2.04 -19.17 -3.73
N MET A 262 0.72 -19.23 -3.84
CA MET A 262 -0.23 -19.61 -2.77
C MET A 262 -0.15 -18.72 -1.52
N LEU A 263 0.42 -17.53 -1.66
CA LEU A 263 0.60 -16.55 -0.58
C LEU A 263 -0.12 -15.24 -0.85
N HIS A 264 0.02 -14.71 -2.07
CA HIS A 264 -0.57 -13.45 -2.47
C HIS A 264 -1.95 -13.65 -3.08
N PRO A 265 -2.92 -12.77 -2.80
CA PRO A 265 -4.21 -12.76 -3.50
C PRO A 265 -4.02 -12.62 -5.02
N SER A 266 -4.84 -13.33 -5.79
CA SER A 266 -4.92 -13.14 -7.24
C SER A 266 -5.50 -11.77 -7.58
N GLU A 267 -5.37 -11.32 -8.83
CA GLU A 267 -5.98 -10.06 -9.28
C GLU A 267 -7.50 -10.11 -9.09
N GLN A 268 -8.15 -11.24 -9.38
CA GLN A 268 -9.58 -11.43 -9.16
C GLN A 268 -9.97 -11.26 -7.68
N ALA A 269 -9.16 -11.78 -6.76
CA ALA A 269 -9.41 -11.60 -5.32
C ALA A 269 -9.21 -10.14 -4.90
N VAL A 270 -8.18 -9.47 -5.44
CA VAL A 270 -7.95 -8.05 -5.16
C VAL A 270 -9.09 -7.18 -5.70
N ASP A 271 -9.61 -7.49 -6.90
CA ASP A 271 -10.77 -6.78 -7.49
C ASP A 271 -12.00 -6.94 -6.62
N TYR A 272 -12.31 -8.16 -6.19
CA TYR A 272 -13.43 -8.43 -5.29
C TYR A 272 -13.32 -7.65 -3.97
N ILE A 273 -12.13 -7.69 -3.33
CA ILE A 273 -11.91 -6.96 -2.08
C ILE A 273 -12.00 -5.44 -2.30
N TYR A 274 -11.51 -4.94 -3.44
CA TYR A 274 -11.67 -3.53 -3.82
C TYR A 274 -13.15 -3.13 -3.99
N GLU A 275 -13.95 -3.95 -4.66
CA GLU A 275 -15.39 -3.72 -4.81
C GLU A 275 -16.08 -3.62 -3.44
N ARG A 276 -15.79 -4.57 -2.53
CA ARG A 276 -16.30 -4.55 -1.14
C ARG A 276 -15.87 -3.29 -0.38
N PHE A 277 -14.61 -2.85 -0.59
CA PHE A 277 -14.10 -1.61 -0.02
C PHE A 277 -14.84 -0.39 -0.58
N ALA A 278 -14.98 -0.31 -1.90
CA ALA A 278 -15.66 0.79 -2.59
C ALA A 278 -17.16 0.88 -2.21
N GLU A 279 -17.86 -0.25 -2.11
CA GLU A 279 -19.24 -0.31 -1.62
C GLU A 279 -19.38 0.29 -0.21
N THR A 280 -18.39 -0.04 0.67
CA THR A 280 -18.42 0.38 2.07
C THR A 280 -18.06 1.86 2.24
N TYR A 281 -17.03 2.34 1.54
CA TYR A 281 -16.45 3.65 1.82
C TYR A 281 -16.72 4.72 0.76
N SER A 282 -17.04 4.39 -0.48
CA SER A 282 -17.29 5.42 -1.50
C SER A 282 -18.62 6.13 -1.29
N SER A 283 -18.62 7.46 -1.47
CA SER A 283 -19.85 8.25 -1.58
C SER A 283 -20.58 7.93 -2.89
N GLU A 284 -21.85 8.28 -2.99
CA GLU A 284 -22.59 8.09 -4.25
C GLU A 284 -21.99 8.92 -5.39
N GLU A 285 -21.45 10.10 -5.09
CA GLU A 285 -20.72 10.92 -6.07
C GLU A 285 -19.43 10.24 -6.53
N ALA A 286 -18.67 9.60 -5.61
CA ALA A 286 -17.48 8.84 -5.96
C ALA A 286 -17.79 7.63 -6.85
N LYS A 287 -18.89 6.92 -6.56
CA LYS A 287 -19.37 5.81 -7.40
C LYS A 287 -19.80 6.32 -8.79
N ALA A 288 -20.52 7.45 -8.86
CA ALA A 288 -20.90 8.07 -10.12
C ALA A 288 -19.68 8.49 -10.94
N MET A 289 -18.66 9.07 -10.30
CA MET A 289 -17.38 9.43 -10.95
C MET A 289 -16.71 8.20 -11.55
N VAL A 290 -16.58 7.10 -10.79
CA VAL A 290 -15.96 5.86 -11.26
C VAL A 290 -16.76 5.26 -12.43
N THR A 291 -18.10 5.22 -12.33
CA THR A 291 -18.98 4.72 -13.41
C THR A 291 -18.82 5.51 -14.70
N GLU A 292 -18.67 6.83 -14.61
CA GLU A 292 -18.45 7.70 -15.77
C GLU A 292 -17.04 7.52 -16.36
N TRP A 293 -16.05 7.24 -15.51
CA TRP A 293 -14.67 7.05 -15.93
C TRP A 293 -14.41 5.68 -16.61
N GLU A 294 -15.08 4.63 -16.18
CA GLU A 294 -14.88 3.25 -16.66
C GLU A 294 -14.83 3.10 -18.19
N PRO A 295 -15.82 3.61 -18.97
CA PRO A 295 -15.79 3.51 -20.43
C PRO A 295 -14.66 4.33 -21.06
N ILE A 296 -14.23 5.42 -20.42
CA ILE A 296 -13.10 6.24 -20.89
C ILE A 296 -11.80 5.46 -20.67
N LYS A 297 -11.63 4.90 -19.48
CA LYS A 297 -10.48 4.05 -19.09
C LYS A 297 -10.34 2.85 -20.03
N ALA A 298 -11.44 2.13 -20.29
CA ALA A 298 -11.47 1.00 -21.21
C ALA A 298 -11.09 1.40 -22.64
N ALA A 299 -11.60 2.54 -23.11
CA ALA A 299 -11.27 3.06 -24.44
C ALA A 299 -9.79 3.49 -24.58
N LEU A 300 -9.21 4.08 -23.53
CA LEU A 300 -7.78 4.44 -23.50
C LEU A 300 -6.87 3.21 -23.45
N ALA A 301 -7.30 2.11 -22.84
CA ALA A 301 -6.55 0.86 -22.79
C ALA A 301 -6.64 0.04 -24.08
N HIS A 302 -7.50 0.43 -25.05
CA HIS A 302 -7.68 -0.28 -26.30
C HIS A 302 -6.41 -0.25 -27.15
N ARG A 303 -5.94 -1.43 -27.59
CA ARG A 303 -4.79 -1.59 -28.49
C ARG A 303 -5.29 -1.94 -29.89
N PRO A 304 -5.17 -1.04 -30.88
CA PRO A 304 -5.64 -1.30 -32.23
C PRO A 304 -4.67 -2.22 -32.99
N PHE A 305 -5.19 -2.94 -33.98
CA PHE A 305 -4.34 -3.66 -34.95
C PHE A 305 -3.54 -2.72 -35.88
N ASN A 306 -4.13 -1.56 -36.23
CA ASN A 306 -3.47 -0.54 -37.02
C ASN A 306 -3.52 0.83 -36.31
N PRO A 307 -2.45 1.20 -35.56
CA PRO A 307 -2.40 2.47 -34.81
C PRO A 307 -2.43 3.72 -35.72
N ASP A 308 -2.03 3.60 -36.98
CA ASP A 308 -1.89 4.74 -37.91
C ASP A 308 -3.16 4.99 -38.73
N SER A 309 -4.18 4.15 -38.56
CA SER A 309 -5.43 4.31 -39.35
C SER A 309 -6.18 5.59 -38.97
N GLU A 310 -6.84 6.21 -39.96
CA GLU A 310 -7.64 7.43 -39.75
C GLU A 310 -8.82 7.17 -38.82
N GLU A 311 -9.40 5.96 -38.89
CA GLU A 311 -10.47 5.53 -37.98
C GLU A 311 -9.99 5.52 -36.51
N TYR A 312 -8.76 5.01 -36.26
CA TYR A 312 -8.21 4.99 -34.92
C TYR A 312 -7.86 6.39 -34.40
N LYS A 313 -7.30 7.25 -35.26
CA LYS A 313 -7.04 8.66 -34.92
C LYS A 313 -8.33 9.39 -34.57
N ALA A 314 -9.40 9.20 -35.34
CA ALA A 314 -10.73 9.77 -35.07
C ALA A 314 -11.32 9.21 -33.76
N PHE A 315 -11.14 7.92 -33.47
CA PHE A 315 -11.53 7.30 -32.20
C PHE A 315 -10.79 7.93 -31.03
N LEU A 316 -9.46 8.02 -31.08
CA LEU A 316 -8.63 8.64 -30.03
C LEU A 316 -9.03 10.10 -29.76
N ALA A 317 -9.29 10.89 -30.81
CA ALA A 317 -9.73 12.27 -30.66
C ALA A 317 -11.06 12.35 -29.85
N LYS A 318 -12.02 11.46 -30.14
CA LYS A 318 -13.28 11.39 -29.37
C LYS A 318 -13.05 10.96 -27.92
N VAL A 319 -12.18 9.99 -27.67
CA VAL A 319 -11.86 9.52 -26.30
C VAL A 319 -11.15 10.63 -25.52
N THR A 320 -10.22 11.34 -26.14
CA THR A 320 -9.50 12.48 -25.54
C THR A 320 -10.47 13.59 -25.15
N ALA A 321 -11.40 13.97 -26.04
CA ALA A 321 -12.41 14.96 -25.72
C ALA A 321 -13.32 14.54 -24.53
N LYS A 322 -13.71 13.25 -24.47
CA LYS A 322 -14.46 12.72 -23.32
C LYS A 322 -13.64 12.78 -22.02
N LYS A 323 -12.34 12.44 -22.08
CA LYS A 323 -11.43 12.54 -20.93
C LYS A 323 -11.32 13.98 -20.45
N GLU A 324 -11.13 14.94 -21.33
CA GLU A 324 -11.03 16.37 -20.97
C GLU A 324 -12.33 16.87 -20.32
N ALA A 325 -13.48 16.54 -20.88
CA ALA A 325 -14.78 16.87 -20.31
C ALA A 325 -14.97 16.26 -18.91
N PHE A 326 -14.58 15.01 -18.72
CA PHE A 326 -14.60 14.33 -17.43
C PHE A 326 -13.69 15.05 -16.41
N LEU A 327 -12.45 15.35 -16.77
CA LEU A 327 -11.50 16.02 -15.89
C LEU A 327 -12.00 17.43 -15.48
N ALA A 328 -12.56 18.18 -16.43
CA ALA A 328 -13.15 19.48 -16.17
C ALA A 328 -14.37 19.38 -15.22
N LYS A 329 -15.27 18.42 -15.46
CA LYS A 329 -16.45 18.19 -14.61
C LYS A 329 -16.10 17.86 -13.17
N TRP A 330 -15.12 16.99 -12.97
CA TRP A 330 -14.72 16.48 -11.65
C TRP A 330 -13.58 17.26 -10.99
N GLY A 331 -13.14 18.38 -11.59
CA GLY A 331 -12.06 19.21 -11.05
C GLY A 331 -10.72 18.48 -10.94
N LYS A 332 -10.46 17.52 -11.84
CA LYS A 332 -9.23 16.72 -11.82
C LYS A 332 -8.17 17.37 -12.70
N SER A 333 -6.92 17.38 -12.22
CA SER A 333 -5.78 17.78 -13.03
C SER A 333 -5.32 16.61 -13.90
N ILE A 334 -4.81 16.91 -15.09
CA ILE A 334 -4.13 15.89 -15.90
C ILE A 334 -2.87 15.50 -15.15
N ASN A 335 -2.88 14.37 -14.48
CA ASN A 335 -1.64 13.72 -14.04
C ASN A 335 -1.05 13.04 -15.26
N MET A 336 -0.09 13.73 -15.92
CA MET A 336 0.76 13.14 -16.95
C MET A 336 1.84 12.28 -16.33
#